data_f696b3690960a93cd81e2299ac526ac1
#
_entry.id   f696b3690960a93cd81e2299ac526ac1
#
_cell.length_a   1.000
_cell.length_b   1.000
_cell.length_c   1.000
_cell.angle_alpha   90.00
_cell.angle_beta   90.00
_cell.angle_gamma   90.00
#
_symmetry.space_group_name_H-M   'P 1'
#
loop_
_entity.id
_entity.type
_entity.pdbx_description
1 polymer ?
#
loop_
_entity_poly.entity_id
_entity_poly.type
_entity_poly.pdbx_seq_one_letter_code
_entity_poly.pdbx_strand_id
1 'polypeptide(L)'
;MNPTLELTKDLISRQSITPSDEGCQELIANRLEAINFTIEHMPFGEVKNLWATYGDSGPLFVFLGHTDVVPTGPIEEWSHNPFNPTEKEGFLYGRGAADMKGSVAAFVTSIESFL
;
A
#
# COMPACT_ATOMS: atom_id res chain seq x y z
N MET A 1 13.45 -9.86 -10.39
CA MET A 1 12.73 -9.37 -9.22
C MET A 1 11.52 -8.55 -9.65
N ASN A 2 10.41 -8.73 -8.99
CA ASN A 2 9.17 -8.02 -9.31
C ASN A 2 8.95 -6.90 -8.29
N PRO A 3 9.15 -5.63 -8.67
CA PRO A 3 9.02 -4.51 -7.72
C PRO A 3 7.62 -4.37 -7.12
N THR A 4 6.58 -4.68 -7.89
CA THR A 4 5.20 -4.63 -7.38
C THR A 4 4.99 -5.68 -6.30
N LEU A 5 5.47 -6.90 -6.52
CA LEU A 5 5.38 -7.97 -5.55
C LEU A 5 6.14 -7.63 -4.27
N GLU A 6 7.35 -7.10 -4.41
CA GLU A 6 8.17 -6.75 -3.25
C GLU A 6 7.53 -5.62 -2.42
N LEU A 7 6.97 -4.60 -3.07
CA LEU A 7 6.26 -3.54 -2.36
C LEU A 7 5.00 -4.08 -1.69
N THR A 8 4.26 -4.95 -2.36
CA THR A 8 3.07 -5.58 -1.79
C THR A 8 3.41 -6.33 -0.50
N LYS A 9 4.49 -7.11 -0.54
CA LYS A 9 4.94 -7.86 0.64
C LYS A 9 5.31 -6.94 1.80
N ASP A 10 6.01 -5.84 1.51
CA ASP A 10 6.37 -4.87 2.54
C ASP A 10 5.11 -4.27 3.17
N LEU A 11 4.15 -3.88 2.36
CA LEU A 11 2.89 -3.34 2.87
C LEU A 11 2.11 -4.35 3.70
N ILE A 12 2.05 -5.61 3.28
CA ILE A 12 1.36 -6.67 4.03
C ILE A 12 2.01 -6.89 5.38
N SER A 13 3.33 -6.82 5.47
CA SER A 13 4.05 -7.05 6.72
C SER A 13 3.76 -5.98 7.78
N ARG A 14 3.14 -4.88 7.39
CA ARG A 14 2.75 -3.80 8.30
C ARG A 14 1.31 -4.01 8.71
N GLN A 15 1.08 -4.23 10.01
CA GLN A 15 -0.23 -4.60 10.53
C GLN A 15 -1.17 -3.40 10.62
N SER A 16 -1.51 -2.84 9.48
CA SER A 16 -2.31 -1.62 9.38
C SER A 16 -3.81 -1.90 9.54
N ILE A 17 -4.18 -2.58 10.60
CA ILE A 17 -5.59 -2.83 10.93
C ILE A 17 -6.25 -1.50 11.26
N THR A 18 -7.34 -1.20 10.59
CA THR A 18 -8.07 0.07 10.75
C THR A 18 -8.24 0.43 12.22
N PRO A 19 -7.91 1.65 12.67
CA PRO A 19 -7.47 2.83 11.90
C PRO A 19 -5.94 3.00 11.82
N SER A 20 -5.16 1.99 12.19
CA SER A 20 -3.69 2.07 12.21
C SER A 20 -3.12 2.10 10.81
N ASP A 21 -2.04 2.87 10.62
CA ASP A 21 -1.33 2.93 9.35
C ASP A 21 -0.05 2.10 9.34
N GLU A 22 0.63 2.03 10.46
CA GLU A 22 1.87 1.24 10.65
C GLU A 22 2.96 1.57 9.63
N GLY A 23 3.01 2.83 9.19
CA GLY A 23 4.03 3.30 8.27
C GLY A 23 3.79 3.00 6.81
N CYS A 24 2.63 2.46 6.44
CA CYS A 24 2.30 2.20 5.04
C CYS A 24 2.35 3.48 4.21
N GLN A 25 1.73 4.55 4.70
CA GLN A 25 1.69 5.82 3.96
C GLN A 25 3.06 6.48 3.89
N GLU A 26 3.86 6.36 4.94
CA GLU A 26 5.22 6.89 4.94
C GLU A 26 6.08 6.19 3.88
N LEU A 27 5.96 4.87 3.79
CA LEU A 27 6.66 4.09 2.77
C LEU A 27 6.29 4.57 1.36
N ILE A 28 5.00 4.74 1.11
CA ILE A 28 4.50 5.20 -0.19
C ILE A 28 4.95 6.64 -0.46
N ALA A 29 4.82 7.51 0.55
CA ALA A 29 5.21 8.91 0.43
C ALA A 29 6.68 9.06 0.07
N ASN A 30 7.55 8.30 0.75
CA ASN A 30 8.99 8.35 0.49
C ASN A 30 9.32 7.93 -0.95
N ARG A 31 8.65 6.92 -1.46
CA ARG A 31 8.88 6.47 -2.83
C ARG A 31 8.41 7.49 -3.86
N LEU A 32 7.26 8.10 -3.62
CA LEU A 32 6.70 9.10 -4.53
C LEU A 32 7.50 10.41 -4.48
N GLU A 33 7.92 10.81 -3.28
CA GLU A 33 8.78 11.98 -3.14
C GLU A 33 10.10 11.83 -3.89
N ALA A 34 10.64 10.62 -3.91
CA ALA A 34 11.89 10.33 -4.64
C ALA A 34 11.76 10.53 -6.15
N ILE A 35 10.55 10.52 -6.69
CA ILE A 35 10.29 10.79 -8.11
C ILE A 35 9.55 12.12 -8.31
N ASN A 36 9.75 13.04 -7.36
CA ASN A 36 9.32 14.43 -7.44
C ASN A 36 7.82 14.68 -7.26
N PHE A 37 7.11 13.78 -6.59
CA PHE A 37 5.76 14.09 -6.13
C PHE A 37 5.82 15.06 -4.97
N THR A 38 4.81 15.91 -4.88
CA THR A 38 4.56 16.74 -3.71
C THR A 38 3.66 15.96 -2.76
N ILE A 39 4.09 15.84 -1.51
CA ILE A 39 3.42 15.02 -0.51
C ILE A 39 2.70 15.92 0.49
N GLU A 40 1.44 15.60 0.75
CA GLU A 40 0.66 16.26 1.80
C GLU A 40 0.04 15.20 2.69
N HIS A 41 0.35 15.27 3.99
CA HIS A 41 -0.28 14.40 4.98
C HIS A 41 -1.54 15.08 5.48
N MET A 42 -2.66 14.37 5.44
CA MET A 42 -3.97 14.93 5.78
C MET A 42 -4.64 14.11 6.87
N PRO A 43 -4.14 14.19 8.12
CA PRO A 43 -4.75 13.43 9.21
C PRO A 43 -6.15 13.94 9.53
N PHE A 44 -7.03 13.00 9.87
CA PHE A 44 -8.40 13.31 10.25
C PHE A 44 -8.75 12.46 11.46
N GLY A 45 -8.62 13.06 12.66
CA GLY A 45 -8.72 12.30 13.90
C GLY A 45 -7.59 11.28 14.00
N GLU A 46 -7.94 10.03 14.22
CA GLU A 46 -6.96 8.93 14.29
C GLU A 46 -6.56 8.41 12.91
N VAL A 47 -7.24 8.85 11.87
CA VAL A 47 -7.05 8.34 10.52
C VAL A 47 -6.00 9.18 9.80
N LYS A 48 -5.00 8.51 9.24
CA LYS A 48 -4.00 9.15 8.39
C LYS A 48 -4.45 9.05 6.95
N ASN A 49 -4.30 10.15 6.22
CA ASN A 49 -4.55 10.20 4.78
C ASN A 49 -3.34 10.82 4.10
N LEU A 50 -3.11 10.41 2.87
CA LEU A 50 -2.00 10.88 2.05
C LEU A 50 -2.53 11.42 0.74
N TRP A 51 -2.09 12.63 0.40
CA TRP A 51 -2.34 13.25 -0.90
C TRP A 51 -0.99 13.49 -1.56
N ALA A 52 -0.81 12.92 -2.73
CA ALA A 52 0.45 13.06 -3.47
C ALA A 52 0.14 13.50 -4.89
N THR A 53 0.83 14.54 -5.36
CA THR A 53 0.57 15.12 -6.68
C THR A 53 1.85 15.27 -7.46
N TYR A 54 1.71 15.16 -8.79
CA TYR A 54 2.80 15.36 -9.73
C TYR A 54 2.28 16.18 -10.91
N GLY A 55 3.04 17.21 -11.29
CA GLY A 55 2.64 18.09 -12.38
C GLY A 55 1.66 19.16 -11.93
N ASP A 56 1.43 20.14 -12.79
CA ASP A 56 0.61 21.30 -12.49
C ASP A 56 -0.30 21.72 -13.63
N SER A 57 -0.37 20.93 -14.69
CA SER A 57 -1.16 21.29 -15.88
C SER A 57 -1.65 20.03 -16.59
N GLY A 58 -2.66 20.20 -17.44
CA GLY A 58 -3.25 19.13 -18.23
C GLY A 58 -4.37 18.41 -17.49
N PRO A 59 -4.90 17.34 -18.07
CA PRO A 59 -5.95 16.54 -17.43
C PRO A 59 -5.45 15.87 -16.16
N LEU A 60 -6.33 15.76 -15.17
CA LEU A 60 -6.01 15.12 -13.90
C LEU A 60 -6.34 13.63 -13.97
N PHE A 61 -5.36 12.79 -13.64
CA PHE A 61 -5.55 11.35 -13.47
C PHE A 61 -5.32 11.00 -12.00
N VAL A 62 -6.28 10.33 -11.39
CA VAL A 62 -6.24 10.05 -9.95
C VAL A 62 -6.31 8.56 -9.67
N PHE A 63 -5.37 8.06 -8.85
CA PHE A 63 -5.51 6.76 -8.21
C PHE A 63 -6.10 6.97 -6.83
N LEU A 64 -7.11 6.19 -6.47
CA LEU A 64 -7.73 6.24 -5.16
C LEU A 64 -7.64 4.87 -4.50
N GLY A 65 -7.10 4.82 -3.30
CA GLY A 65 -6.96 3.56 -2.60
C GLY A 65 -6.82 3.76 -1.10
N HIS A 66 -6.70 2.64 -0.39
CA HIS A 66 -6.48 2.64 1.05
C HIS A 66 -5.37 1.66 1.42
N THR A 67 -4.74 1.90 2.56
CA THR A 67 -3.64 1.05 3.06
C THR A 67 -4.05 0.24 4.28
N ASP A 68 -5.16 0.58 4.90
CA ASP A 68 -5.65 -0.14 6.07
C ASP A 68 -6.35 -1.44 5.66
N VAL A 69 -6.41 -2.35 6.60
CA VAL A 69 -7.02 -3.66 6.40
C VAL A 69 -7.99 -3.97 7.54
N VAL A 70 -8.93 -4.85 7.27
CA VAL A 70 -9.85 -5.35 8.30
C VAL A 70 -9.13 -6.35 9.20
N PRO A 71 -9.63 -6.58 10.43
CA PRO A 71 -9.07 -7.60 11.31
C PRO A 71 -9.06 -8.98 10.65
N THR A 72 -8.12 -9.82 11.07
CA THR A 72 -7.91 -11.14 10.47
C THR A 72 -8.92 -12.20 10.92
N GLY A 73 -9.61 -11.97 12.03
CA GLY A 73 -10.29 -13.05 12.72
C GLY A 73 -9.26 -13.98 13.41
N PRO A 74 -9.67 -15.20 13.80
CA PRO A 74 -8.76 -16.11 14.47
C PRO A 74 -7.55 -16.47 13.60
N ILE A 75 -6.36 -16.16 14.09
CA ILE A 75 -5.11 -16.42 13.35
C ILE A 75 -4.90 -17.91 13.12
N GLU A 76 -5.34 -18.74 14.02
CA GLU A 76 -5.21 -20.19 13.91
C GLU A 76 -6.01 -20.79 12.75
N GLU A 77 -6.94 -20.05 12.19
CA GLU A 77 -7.70 -20.49 10.99
C GLU A 77 -6.99 -20.14 9.69
N TRP A 78 -5.90 -19.38 9.77
CA TRP A 78 -5.10 -19.04 8.59
C TRP A 78 -4.06 -20.13 8.32
N SER A 79 -3.89 -20.52 7.06
CA SER A 79 -2.85 -21.46 6.65
C SER A 79 -1.45 -20.84 6.79
N HIS A 80 -1.36 -19.53 6.66
CA HIS A 80 -0.12 -18.75 6.81
C HIS A 80 -0.42 -17.55 7.69
N ASN A 81 0.57 -17.04 8.42
CA ASN A 81 0.37 -15.82 9.21
C ASN A 81 -0.08 -14.71 8.27
N PRO A 82 -1.22 -14.04 8.55
CA PRO A 82 -1.78 -13.02 7.64
C PRO A 82 -0.88 -11.81 7.41
N PHE A 83 0.09 -11.55 8.29
CA PHE A 83 1.02 -10.43 8.15
C PHE A 83 2.43 -10.89 7.79
N ASN A 84 2.60 -12.17 7.46
CA ASN A 84 3.84 -12.69 6.93
C ASN A 84 3.58 -13.13 5.48
N PRO A 85 3.79 -12.23 4.52
CA PRO A 85 3.39 -12.49 3.13
C PRO A 85 4.08 -13.74 2.59
N THR A 86 3.30 -14.66 2.08
CA THR A 86 3.76 -15.97 1.65
C THR A 86 3.40 -16.23 0.20
N GLU A 87 4.41 -16.52 -0.62
CA GLU A 87 4.20 -16.94 -2.00
C GLU A 87 4.10 -18.45 -2.06
N LYS A 88 3.06 -18.95 -2.71
CA LYS A 88 2.89 -20.38 -2.91
C LYS A 88 2.07 -20.64 -4.15
N GLU A 89 2.60 -21.45 -5.05
CA GLU A 89 1.90 -21.91 -6.26
C GLU A 89 1.37 -20.76 -7.12
N GLY A 90 2.14 -19.67 -7.21
CA GLY A 90 1.76 -18.53 -8.02
C GLY A 90 0.81 -17.53 -7.34
N PHE A 91 0.54 -17.72 -6.05
CA PHE A 91 -0.33 -16.83 -5.28
C PHE A 91 0.45 -16.19 -4.14
N LEU A 92 0.04 -14.97 -3.79
CA LEU A 92 0.54 -14.28 -2.61
C LEU A 92 -0.55 -14.28 -1.54
N TYR A 93 -0.24 -14.87 -0.38
CA TYR A 93 -1.17 -14.95 0.74
C TYR A 93 -0.82 -13.90 1.79
N GLY A 94 -1.83 -13.19 2.26
CA GLY A 94 -1.67 -12.22 3.33
C GLY A 94 -2.90 -11.32 3.46
N ARG A 95 -3.12 -10.78 4.65
CA ARG A 95 -4.23 -9.84 4.84
C ARG A 95 -3.94 -8.56 4.06
N GLY A 96 -4.86 -8.16 3.20
CA GLY A 96 -4.72 -6.98 2.36
C GLY A 96 -4.07 -7.25 1.01
N ALA A 97 -3.65 -8.48 0.71
CA ALA A 97 -3.04 -8.80 -0.58
C ALA A 97 -3.97 -8.41 -1.73
N ALA A 98 -5.24 -8.76 -1.64
CA ALA A 98 -6.24 -8.42 -2.65
C ALA A 98 -6.95 -7.10 -2.38
N ASP A 99 -7.17 -6.75 -1.13
CA ASP A 99 -7.94 -5.57 -0.73
C ASP A 99 -7.17 -4.77 0.31
N MET A 100 -6.37 -3.79 -0.09
CA MET A 100 -6.05 -3.57 -1.51
C MET A 100 -4.57 -3.22 -1.69
N LYS A 101 -3.70 -3.79 -0.85
CA LYS A 101 -2.25 -3.49 -0.87
C LYS A 101 -1.59 -3.87 -2.19
N GLY A 102 -2.07 -4.94 -2.82
CA GLY A 102 -1.59 -5.30 -4.16
C GLY A 102 -1.88 -4.23 -5.20
N SER A 103 -3.08 -3.68 -5.18
CA SER A 103 -3.46 -2.60 -6.09
C SER A 103 -2.69 -1.33 -5.79
N VAL A 104 -2.52 -0.98 -4.51
CA VAL A 104 -1.76 0.21 -4.11
C VAL A 104 -0.30 0.07 -4.57
N ALA A 105 0.30 -1.08 -4.37
CA ALA A 105 1.66 -1.34 -4.84
C ALA A 105 1.75 -1.20 -6.36
N ALA A 106 0.74 -1.69 -7.09
CA ALA A 106 0.69 -1.56 -8.54
C ALA A 106 0.59 -0.09 -8.98
N PHE A 107 -0.19 0.73 -8.27
CA PHE A 107 -0.24 2.17 -8.56
C PHE A 107 1.14 2.79 -8.47
N VAL A 108 1.83 2.56 -7.35
CA VAL A 108 3.13 3.18 -7.08
C VAL A 108 4.19 2.72 -8.08
N THR A 109 4.31 1.42 -8.29
CA THR A 109 5.36 0.89 -9.17
C THR A 109 5.09 1.22 -10.63
N SER A 110 3.82 1.32 -11.04
CA SER A 110 3.46 1.75 -12.40
C SER A 110 3.85 3.20 -12.63
N ILE A 111 3.60 4.06 -11.64
CA ILE A 111 4.00 5.48 -11.72
C ILE A 111 5.52 5.59 -11.78
N GLU A 112 6.24 4.85 -10.93
CA GLU A 112 7.70 4.86 -10.93
C GLU A 112 8.27 4.43 -12.28
N SER A 113 7.66 3.44 -12.89
CA SER A 113 8.09 2.93 -14.20
C SER A 113 7.75 3.89 -15.34
N PHE A 114 6.62 4.57 -15.23
CA PHE A 114 6.15 5.50 -16.26
C PHE A 114 6.96 6.80 -16.30
N LEU A 115 7.34 7.28 -15.16
CA LEU A 115 8.17 8.49 -15.03
C LEU A 115 9.65 8.12 -15.10
#